data_ccad736a445d1dbaf8704318f90e6788
#
_entry.id   ccad736a445d1dbaf8704318f90e6788
#
_cell.length_a   1.000
_cell.length_b   1.000
_cell.length_c   1.000
_cell.angle_alpha   90.00
_cell.angle_beta   90.00
_cell.angle_gamma   90.00
#
_symmetry.space_group_name_H-M   'P 1'
#
loop_
_entity.id
_entity.type
_entity.pdbx_description
1 polymer ?
#
loop_
_entity_poly.entity_id
_entity_poly.type
_entity_poly.pdbx_seq_one_letter_code
_entity_poly.pdbx_strand_id
1 'polypeptide(L)'
;MYKIAKIPIEERETLFRNTARKMQVAEAIVEKDFWVCFTLDYLFYKNRWHDSFAFKGGTSLSKAYNIIERFSEDIDLILDWRVLGYEKDEPLLIPSNNKREKFVLESRDRLFAFLKNEFTPVFKKDIEEILGRKINIYVDPNDDGVVNFEYPASFSDDSILNVIRLEIGALAAWTPTHMATIRTYVYDYYPQIFEKGDTTILTTTLERTFWEKATILHQEAQRAEDSKVPSRYSRHYYDLYCMVKKGVLDSAINDEELLIKVAEFKRKFYPRSWAHYELARIGTLKLYPAESSISDLRKDYESMQKMIYGESPSFDDLLKFIKETEEHINKKNVI
;
A
#
# COMPACT_ATOMS: atom_id res chain seq x y z
N MET A 1 5.12 -19.23 10.36
CA MET A 1 5.35 -19.09 8.89
C MET A 1 6.64 -19.76 8.42
N TYR A 2 7.81 -19.58 9.08
CA TYR A 2 9.11 -20.10 8.62
C TYR A 2 9.17 -21.62 8.44
N LYS A 3 8.49 -22.39 9.31
CA LYS A 3 8.40 -23.85 9.18
C LYS A 3 7.70 -24.23 7.85
N ILE A 4 6.57 -23.58 7.55
CA ILE A 4 5.81 -23.84 6.33
C ILE A 4 6.59 -23.43 5.06
N ALA A 5 7.36 -22.35 5.12
CA ALA A 5 8.22 -21.95 3.99
C ALA A 5 9.30 -22.99 3.64
N LYS A 6 9.66 -23.86 4.60
CA LYS A 6 10.72 -24.90 4.47
C LYS A 6 10.21 -26.30 4.15
N ILE A 7 8.90 -26.58 4.26
CA ILE A 7 8.37 -27.91 3.93
C ILE A 7 8.54 -28.21 2.42
N PRO A 8 8.52 -29.49 2.00
CA PRO A 8 8.53 -29.85 0.59
C PRO A 8 7.50 -29.10 -0.23
N ILE A 9 7.85 -28.82 -1.48
CA ILE A 9 7.00 -28.00 -2.36
C ILE A 9 5.61 -28.62 -2.55
N GLU A 10 5.54 -29.94 -2.67
CA GLU A 10 4.32 -30.71 -2.88
C GLU A 10 3.35 -30.62 -1.69
N GLU A 11 3.91 -30.60 -0.46
CA GLU A 11 3.10 -30.44 0.77
C GLU A 11 2.55 -29.02 0.85
N ARG A 12 3.38 -28.02 0.50
CA ARG A 12 3.00 -26.61 0.49
C ARG A 12 1.94 -26.33 -0.57
N GLU A 13 2.08 -26.89 -1.77
CA GLU A 13 1.07 -26.84 -2.83
C GLU A 13 -0.27 -27.41 -2.36
N THR A 14 -0.25 -28.57 -1.73
CA THR A 14 -1.47 -29.21 -1.21
C THR A 14 -2.15 -28.29 -0.19
N LEU A 15 -1.39 -27.66 0.68
CA LEU A 15 -1.91 -26.75 1.69
C LEU A 15 -2.54 -25.50 1.05
N PHE A 16 -1.87 -24.88 0.09
CA PHE A 16 -2.39 -23.69 -0.61
C PHE A 16 -3.63 -24.03 -1.43
N ARG A 17 -3.63 -25.15 -2.16
CA ARG A 17 -4.78 -25.62 -2.94
C ARG A 17 -6.01 -25.90 -2.07
N ASN A 18 -5.82 -26.53 -0.91
CA ASN A 18 -6.92 -26.80 0.01
C ASN A 18 -7.49 -25.52 0.64
N THR A 19 -6.64 -24.52 0.91
CA THR A 19 -7.06 -23.20 1.39
C THR A 19 -7.82 -22.46 0.31
N ALA A 20 -7.28 -22.42 -0.92
CA ALA A 20 -7.90 -21.76 -2.07
C ALA A 20 -9.30 -22.30 -2.39
N ARG A 21 -9.48 -23.62 -2.32
CA ARG A 21 -10.80 -24.25 -2.49
C ARG A 21 -11.81 -23.80 -1.44
N LYS A 22 -11.40 -23.68 -0.19
CA LYS A 22 -12.29 -23.18 0.90
C LYS A 22 -12.66 -21.72 0.72
N MET A 23 -11.74 -20.91 0.19
CA MET A 23 -11.95 -19.49 -0.08
C MET A 23 -12.63 -19.21 -1.42
N GLN A 24 -12.69 -20.20 -2.33
CA GLN A 24 -13.16 -20.04 -3.71
C GLN A 24 -12.35 -19.00 -4.51
N VAL A 25 -11.01 -19.01 -4.34
CA VAL A 25 -10.06 -18.15 -5.03
C VAL A 25 -9.00 -18.98 -5.76
N ALA A 26 -8.20 -18.33 -6.62
CA ALA A 26 -7.07 -18.99 -7.27
C ALA A 26 -5.97 -19.35 -6.26
N GLU A 27 -5.30 -20.49 -6.48
CA GLU A 27 -4.21 -20.97 -5.63
C GLU A 27 -3.05 -19.95 -5.53
N ALA A 28 -2.75 -19.27 -6.64
CA ALA A 28 -1.72 -18.24 -6.69
C ALA A 28 -1.99 -17.07 -5.73
N ILE A 29 -3.26 -16.74 -5.44
CA ILE A 29 -3.64 -15.72 -4.46
C ILE A 29 -3.24 -16.16 -3.04
N VAL A 30 -3.53 -17.40 -2.68
CA VAL A 30 -3.20 -17.94 -1.35
C VAL A 30 -1.68 -18.08 -1.18
N GLU A 31 -0.99 -18.52 -2.22
CA GLU A 31 0.46 -18.61 -2.20
C GLU A 31 1.11 -17.24 -2.02
N LYS A 32 0.68 -16.27 -2.81
CA LYS A 32 1.21 -14.90 -2.72
C LYS A 32 0.90 -14.25 -1.37
N ASP A 33 -0.31 -14.42 -0.85
CA ASP A 33 -0.68 -13.99 0.50
C ASP A 33 0.26 -14.54 1.58
N PHE A 34 0.59 -15.83 1.48
CA PHE A 34 1.54 -16.45 2.39
C PHE A 34 2.92 -15.76 2.33
N TRP A 35 3.44 -15.51 1.11
CA TRP A 35 4.74 -14.87 0.94
C TRP A 35 4.74 -13.39 1.30
N VAL A 36 3.63 -12.67 1.13
CA VAL A 36 3.44 -11.30 1.66
C VAL A 36 3.57 -11.30 3.19
N CYS A 37 2.82 -12.16 3.88
CA CYS A 37 2.87 -12.23 5.33
C CYS A 37 4.24 -12.71 5.86
N PHE A 38 4.87 -13.68 5.19
CA PHE A 38 6.23 -14.15 5.48
C PHE A 38 7.24 -13.00 5.38
N THR A 39 7.16 -12.22 4.30
CA THR A 39 8.07 -11.09 4.06
C THR A 39 7.88 -10.00 5.10
N LEU A 40 6.62 -9.66 5.44
CA LEU A 40 6.32 -8.69 6.49
C LEU A 40 6.83 -9.17 7.87
N ASP A 41 6.64 -10.44 8.23
CA ASP A 41 7.18 -10.98 9.47
C ASP A 41 8.71 -10.89 9.53
N TYR A 42 9.39 -11.24 8.42
CA TYR A 42 10.84 -11.07 8.33
C TYR A 42 11.27 -9.62 8.50
N LEU A 43 10.64 -8.69 7.78
CA LEU A 43 11.00 -7.27 7.80
C LEU A 43 10.86 -6.63 9.17
N PHE A 44 9.82 -6.97 9.91
CA PHE A 44 9.51 -6.35 11.19
C PHE A 44 10.09 -7.09 12.41
N TYR A 45 10.69 -8.29 12.26
CA TYR A 45 11.23 -9.05 13.40
C TYR A 45 12.64 -9.59 13.22
N LYS A 46 13.09 -9.80 11.99
CA LYS A 46 14.39 -10.44 11.73
C LYS A 46 15.35 -9.57 10.94
N ASN A 47 14.82 -8.66 10.15
CA ASN A 47 15.64 -7.77 9.36
C ASN A 47 16.45 -6.82 10.25
N ARG A 48 17.66 -6.46 9.83
CA ARG A 48 18.56 -5.54 10.56
C ARG A 48 17.89 -4.19 10.87
N TRP A 49 16.99 -3.71 10.01
CA TRP A 49 16.28 -2.43 10.14
C TRP A 49 14.81 -2.61 10.57
N HIS A 50 14.49 -3.66 11.29
CA HIS A 50 13.12 -4.03 11.68
C HIS A 50 12.34 -2.91 12.39
N ASP A 51 13.01 -2.04 13.14
CA ASP A 51 12.41 -0.90 13.85
C ASP A 51 12.27 0.36 12.99
N SER A 52 12.72 0.30 11.73
CA SER A 52 12.78 1.47 10.84
C SER A 52 11.72 1.45 9.74
N PHE A 53 10.76 0.51 9.80
CA PHE A 53 9.70 0.40 8.82
C PHE A 53 8.32 0.67 9.42
N ALA A 54 7.44 1.26 8.62
CA ALA A 54 6.00 1.25 8.86
C ALA A 54 5.27 0.75 7.61
N PHE A 55 4.30 -0.15 7.81
CA PHE A 55 3.48 -0.72 6.75
C PHE A 55 2.33 0.22 6.38
N LYS A 56 1.99 0.32 5.11
CA LYS A 56 0.92 1.19 4.61
C LYS A 56 0.25 0.64 3.36
N GLY A 57 -0.58 1.46 2.74
CA GLY A 57 -1.09 1.25 1.39
C GLY A 57 -2.26 0.29 1.29
N GLY A 58 -2.48 -0.21 0.06
CA GLY A 58 -3.59 -1.11 -0.24
C GLY A 58 -3.51 -2.44 0.51
N THR A 59 -2.31 -3.01 0.59
CA THR A 59 -2.10 -4.30 1.26
C THR A 59 -2.30 -4.18 2.78
N SER A 60 -2.06 -3.01 3.40
CA SER A 60 -2.42 -2.80 4.80
C SER A 60 -3.94 -2.78 5.00
N LEU A 61 -4.71 -2.21 4.07
CA LEU A 61 -6.18 -2.21 4.14
C LEU A 61 -6.77 -3.61 4.08
N SER A 62 -6.17 -4.52 3.31
CA SER A 62 -6.63 -5.92 3.25
C SER A 62 -6.13 -6.75 4.42
N LYS A 63 -4.83 -6.70 4.74
CA LYS A 63 -4.19 -7.61 5.69
C LYS A 63 -4.30 -7.18 7.15
N ALA A 64 -4.12 -5.89 7.42
CA ALA A 64 -4.14 -5.37 8.79
C ALA A 64 -5.55 -4.96 9.26
N TYR A 65 -6.40 -4.54 8.33
CA TYR A 65 -7.70 -3.95 8.66
C TYR A 65 -8.91 -4.70 8.11
N ASN A 66 -8.73 -5.61 7.17
CA ASN A 66 -9.82 -6.33 6.50
C ASN A 66 -10.90 -5.38 5.92
N ILE A 67 -10.44 -4.27 5.33
CA ILE A 67 -11.32 -3.22 4.77
C ILE A 67 -11.67 -3.51 3.32
N ILE A 68 -10.71 -3.94 2.51
CA ILE A 68 -10.90 -4.17 1.08
C ILE A 68 -10.92 -5.65 0.75
N GLU A 69 -11.80 -6.02 -0.18
CA GLU A 69 -11.96 -7.39 -0.69
C GLU A 69 -11.47 -7.47 -2.14
N ARG A 70 -10.34 -6.83 -2.42
CA ARG A 70 -9.59 -6.97 -3.65
C ARG A 70 -8.17 -7.44 -3.37
N PHE A 71 -7.62 -8.16 -4.31
CA PHE A 71 -6.23 -8.55 -4.24
C PHE A 71 -5.31 -7.33 -4.26
N SER A 72 -4.41 -7.28 -3.31
CA SER A 72 -3.35 -6.28 -3.20
C SER A 72 -2.05 -6.99 -2.89
N GLU A 73 -1.08 -6.85 -3.76
CA GLU A 73 0.08 -7.72 -3.83
C GLU A 73 1.41 -7.03 -3.51
N ASP A 74 1.43 -5.70 -3.60
CA ASP A 74 2.61 -4.89 -3.31
C ASP A 74 2.69 -4.62 -1.80
N ILE A 75 3.88 -4.64 -1.24
CA ILE A 75 4.14 -4.25 0.15
C ILE A 75 4.63 -2.81 0.14
N ASP A 76 3.75 -1.88 0.47
CA ASP A 76 4.09 -0.46 0.63
C ASP A 76 4.72 -0.23 2.01
N LEU A 77 5.93 0.30 2.05
CA LEU A 77 6.69 0.57 3.27
C LEU A 77 7.15 2.02 3.35
N ILE A 78 7.10 2.56 4.54
CA ILE A 78 7.78 3.80 4.90
C ILE A 78 9.09 3.40 5.59
N LEU A 79 10.22 3.90 5.06
CA LEU A 79 11.51 3.80 5.73
C LEU A 79 11.75 5.08 6.54
N ASP A 80 12.18 4.93 7.77
CA ASP A 80 12.64 6.05 8.58
C ASP A 80 13.84 6.73 7.90
N TRP A 81 13.70 7.99 7.52
CA TRP A 81 14.77 8.75 6.86
C TRP A 81 16.06 8.89 7.65
N ARG A 82 16.02 8.62 8.99
CA ARG A 82 17.22 8.58 9.83
C ARG A 82 18.19 7.47 9.39
N VAL A 83 17.68 6.39 8.81
CA VAL A 83 18.50 5.33 8.20
C VAL A 83 19.35 5.87 7.05
N LEU A 84 18.87 6.91 6.37
CA LEU A 84 19.57 7.59 5.28
C LEU A 84 20.49 8.73 5.76
N GLY A 85 20.65 8.88 7.08
CA GLY A 85 21.54 9.88 7.69
C GLY A 85 20.92 11.26 7.86
N TYR A 86 19.59 11.38 7.85
CA TYR A 86 18.89 12.63 8.17
C TYR A 86 18.51 12.69 9.64
N GLU A 87 18.44 13.91 10.19
CA GLU A 87 17.88 14.11 11.51
C GLU A 87 16.35 13.97 11.52
N LYS A 88 15.77 13.75 12.69
CA LYS A 88 14.34 13.44 12.86
C LYS A 88 13.40 14.42 12.15
N ASP A 89 13.65 15.72 12.30
CA ASP A 89 12.77 16.76 11.78
C ASP A 89 13.36 17.51 10.57
N GLU A 90 14.56 17.17 10.15
CA GLU A 90 15.30 17.86 9.08
C GLU A 90 14.50 17.98 7.78
N PRO A 91 13.85 16.93 7.26
CA PRO A 91 13.07 17.05 6.03
C PRO A 91 11.91 18.05 6.14
N LEU A 92 11.33 18.17 7.33
CA LEU A 92 10.16 19.02 7.56
C LEU A 92 10.52 20.51 7.66
N LEU A 93 11.77 20.81 8.04
CA LEU A 93 12.26 22.17 8.31
C LEU A 93 12.84 22.88 7.08
N ILE A 94 12.87 22.23 5.90
CA ILE A 94 13.43 22.81 4.69
C ILE A 94 12.61 24.04 4.23
N PRO A 95 13.19 25.26 4.20
CA PRO A 95 12.40 26.48 4.13
C PRO A 95 11.95 26.89 2.72
N SER A 96 12.66 26.49 1.67
CA SER A 96 12.37 26.95 0.30
C SER A 96 12.12 25.84 -0.69
N ASN A 97 11.33 26.11 -1.75
CA ASN A 97 10.99 25.13 -2.78
C ASN A 97 12.24 24.58 -3.49
N ASN A 98 13.19 25.44 -3.91
CA ASN A 98 14.41 24.98 -4.57
C ASN A 98 15.27 24.07 -3.69
N LYS A 99 15.35 24.36 -2.37
CA LYS A 99 16.04 23.48 -1.43
C LYS A 99 15.31 22.16 -1.25
N ARG A 100 13.97 22.18 -1.28
CA ARG A 100 13.16 20.96 -1.19
C ARG A 100 13.33 20.07 -2.42
N GLU A 101 13.29 20.64 -3.62
CA GLU A 101 13.53 19.86 -4.86
C GLU A 101 14.90 19.17 -4.81
N LYS A 102 15.95 19.90 -4.45
CA LYS A 102 17.28 19.32 -4.26
C LYS A 102 17.28 18.22 -3.21
N PHE A 103 16.62 18.44 -2.07
CA PHE A 103 16.51 17.47 -0.99
C PHE A 103 15.75 16.20 -1.45
N VAL A 104 14.65 16.35 -2.20
CA VAL A 104 13.88 15.19 -2.72
C VAL A 104 14.77 14.34 -3.63
N LEU A 105 15.53 14.96 -4.53
CA LEU A 105 16.46 14.25 -5.42
C LEU A 105 17.55 13.55 -4.60
N GLU A 106 18.19 14.26 -3.67
CA GLU A 106 19.22 13.70 -2.80
C GLU A 106 18.68 12.53 -1.93
N SER A 107 17.48 12.68 -1.38
CA SER A 107 16.83 11.60 -0.62
C SER A 107 16.56 10.37 -1.47
N ARG A 108 16.16 10.56 -2.72
CA ARG A 108 15.98 9.46 -3.66
C ARG A 108 17.29 8.75 -3.96
N ASP A 109 18.35 9.49 -4.23
CA ASP A 109 19.67 8.93 -4.49
C ASP A 109 20.21 8.15 -3.28
N ARG A 110 20.06 8.70 -2.06
CA ARG A 110 20.44 8.03 -0.82
C ARG A 110 19.61 6.76 -0.59
N LEU A 111 18.29 6.81 -0.82
CA LEU A 111 17.43 5.64 -0.72
C LEU A 111 17.87 4.55 -1.70
N PHE A 112 18.08 4.89 -2.97
CA PHE A 112 18.56 3.94 -3.97
C PHE A 112 19.90 3.31 -3.58
N ALA A 113 20.86 4.13 -3.13
CA ALA A 113 22.16 3.64 -2.67
C ALA A 113 22.02 2.67 -1.49
N PHE A 114 21.17 3.00 -0.51
CA PHE A 114 20.86 2.14 0.62
C PHE A 114 20.21 0.82 0.18
N LEU A 115 19.16 0.90 -0.65
CA LEU A 115 18.46 -0.30 -1.13
C LEU A 115 19.40 -1.22 -1.91
N LYS A 116 20.23 -0.66 -2.77
CA LYS A 116 21.14 -1.43 -3.62
C LYS A 116 22.33 -2.03 -2.87
N ASN A 117 22.97 -1.24 -2.00
CA ASN A 117 24.26 -1.59 -1.44
C ASN A 117 24.18 -2.22 -0.04
N GLU A 118 23.08 -1.99 0.68
CA GLU A 118 22.91 -2.46 2.06
C GLU A 118 21.68 -3.37 2.22
N PHE A 119 20.49 -2.86 1.96
CA PHE A 119 19.25 -3.57 2.24
C PHE A 119 19.10 -4.85 1.42
N THR A 120 19.19 -4.76 0.09
CA THR A 120 18.99 -5.92 -0.80
C THR A 120 20.00 -7.05 -0.58
N PRO A 121 21.31 -6.80 -0.41
CA PRO A 121 22.27 -7.86 -0.09
C PRO A 121 21.98 -8.56 1.24
N VAL A 122 21.61 -7.81 2.29
CA VAL A 122 21.25 -8.37 3.61
C VAL A 122 19.97 -9.20 3.49
N PHE A 123 18.92 -8.63 2.87
CA PHE A 123 17.65 -9.30 2.68
C PHE A 123 17.82 -10.61 1.90
N LYS A 124 18.59 -10.58 0.80
CA LYS A 124 18.88 -11.79 0.00
C LYS A 124 19.59 -12.85 0.82
N LYS A 125 20.65 -12.48 1.53
CA LYS A 125 21.42 -13.41 2.36
C LYS A 125 20.53 -14.08 3.42
N ASP A 126 19.75 -13.27 4.15
CA ASP A 126 18.90 -13.76 5.25
C ASP A 126 17.82 -14.71 4.72
N ILE A 127 17.17 -14.36 3.59
CA ILE A 127 16.14 -15.23 2.99
C ILE A 127 16.75 -16.53 2.44
N GLU A 128 17.92 -16.47 1.81
CA GLU A 128 18.63 -17.68 1.37
C GLU A 128 18.99 -18.60 2.56
N GLU A 129 19.45 -18.04 3.67
CA GLU A 129 19.70 -18.79 4.91
C GLU A 129 18.42 -19.39 5.50
N ILE A 130 17.34 -18.61 5.55
CA ILE A 130 16.04 -19.06 6.06
C ILE A 130 15.50 -20.20 5.19
N LEU A 131 15.54 -20.09 3.87
CA LEU A 131 14.93 -21.05 2.95
C LEU A 131 15.88 -22.20 2.56
N GLY A 132 17.18 -22.09 2.87
CA GLY A 132 18.18 -23.10 2.53
C GLY A 132 18.41 -23.25 1.02
N ARG A 133 18.11 -22.21 0.21
CA ARG A 133 18.24 -22.23 -1.25
C ARG A 133 18.55 -20.84 -1.81
N LYS A 134 19.09 -20.80 -3.03
CA LYS A 134 19.32 -19.55 -3.75
C LYS A 134 18.00 -18.91 -4.15
N ILE A 135 17.92 -17.59 -3.95
CA ILE A 135 16.73 -16.78 -4.22
C ILE A 135 17.14 -15.53 -5.01
N ASN A 136 16.29 -15.11 -5.94
CA ASN A 136 16.50 -13.86 -6.66
C ASN A 136 15.83 -12.72 -5.91
N ILE A 137 16.63 -11.76 -5.41
CA ILE A 137 16.18 -10.51 -4.78
C ILE A 137 17.02 -9.39 -5.37
N TYR A 138 16.37 -8.35 -5.91
CA TYR A 138 17.05 -7.27 -6.63
C TYR A 138 16.24 -5.96 -6.58
N VAL A 139 16.92 -4.84 -6.76
CA VAL A 139 16.24 -3.55 -6.97
C VAL A 139 15.64 -3.54 -8.37
N ASP A 140 14.40 -3.08 -8.50
CA ASP A 140 13.71 -3.03 -9.78
C ASP A 140 14.48 -2.14 -10.77
N PRO A 141 14.73 -2.60 -12.01
CA PRO A 141 15.49 -1.83 -12.98
C PRO A 141 14.78 -0.56 -13.48
N ASN A 142 13.46 -0.45 -13.27
CA ASN A 142 12.65 0.67 -13.72
C ASN A 142 12.18 1.56 -12.56
N ASP A 143 12.37 1.14 -11.30
CA ASP A 143 11.96 1.91 -10.12
C ASP A 143 12.95 1.72 -8.97
N ASP A 144 13.75 2.74 -8.73
CA ASP A 144 14.82 2.77 -7.73
C ASP A 144 14.32 2.61 -6.27
N GLY A 145 13.02 2.82 -6.04
CA GLY A 145 12.37 2.66 -4.72
C GLY A 145 11.77 1.26 -4.50
N VAL A 146 11.90 0.34 -5.47
CA VAL A 146 11.30 -0.99 -5.41
C VAL A 146 12.34 -2.08 -5.30
N VAL A 147 12.15 -3.00 -4.35
CA VAL A 147 12.92 -4.25 -4.24
C VAL A 147 12.00 -5.42 -4.54
N ASN A 148 12.40 -6.24 -5.50
CA ASN A 148 11.70 -7.43 -5.93
C ASN A 148 12.24 -8.68 -5.23
N PHE A 149 11.36 -9.48 -4.66
CA PHE A 149 11.64 -10.80 -4.14
C PHE A 149 10.90 -11.86 -4.96
N GLU A 150 11.61 -12.61 -5.79
CA GLU A 150 11.07 -13.76 -6.50
C GLU A 150 10.97 -14.95 -5.54
N TYR A 151 9.78 -15.12 -4.95
CA TYR A 151 9.56 -16.22 -4.03
C TYR A 151 9.47 -17.58 -4.77
N PRO A 152 9.72 -18.71 -4.10
CA PRO A 152 9.63 -20.03 -4.74
C PRO A 152 8.18 -20.42 -5.02
N ALA A 153 7.64 -19.88 -6.12
CA ALA A 153 6.27 -20.07 -6.56
C ALA A 153 6.03 -21.50 -7.06
N SER A 154 4.84 -22.00 -6.73
CA SER A 154 4.31 -23.30 -7.20
C SER A 154 3.17 -23.13 -8.19
N PHE A 155 2.47 -21.99 -8.11
CA PHE A 155 1.32 -21.69 -8.97
C PHE A 155 1.63 -20.50 -9.86
N SER A 156 1.07 -20.51 -11.07
CA SER A 156 1.12 -19.39 -12.01
C SER A 156 -0.29 -18.96 -12.37
N ASP A 157 -0.49 -17.66 -12.46
CA ASP A 157 -1.72 -17.01 -12.93
C ASP A 157 -1.31 -15.79 -13.75
N ASP A 158 -1.91 -15.61 -14.93
CA ASP A 158 -1.54 -14.53 -15.86
C ASP A 158 -1.78 -13.13 -15.27
N SER A 159 -2.62 -13.03 -14.24
CA SER A 159 -2.94 -11.76 -13.56
C SER A 159 -2.08 -11.49 -12.31
N ILE A 160 -1.26 -12.47 -11.86
CA ILE A 160 -0.50 -12.42 -10.61
C ILE A 160 0.98 -12.66 -10.89
N LEU A 161 1.81 -11.66 -10.63
CA LEU A 161 3.26 -11.80 -10.74
C LEU A 161 3.81 -12.66 -9.58
N ASN A 162 4.67 -13.64 -9.89
CA ASN A 162 5.33 -14.48 -8.89
C ASN A 162 6.52 -13.77 -8.21
N VAL A 163 6.28 -12.52 -7.82
CA VAL A 163 7.26 -11.66 -7.15
C VAL A 163 6.57 -10.82 -6.08
N ILE A 164 7.17 -10.71 -4.90
CA ILE A 164 6.77 -9.72 -3.90
C ILE A 164 7.50 -8.42 -4.20
N ARG A 165 6.76 -7.36 -4.46
CA ARG A 165 7.30 -6.02 -4.69
C ARG A 165 7.26 -5.24 -3.38
N LEU A 166 8.43 -4.82 -2.90
CA LEU A 166 8.57 -3.93 -1.75
C LEU A 166 8.71 -2.51 -2.27
N GLU A 167 7.66 -1.72 -2.19
CA GLU A 167 7.67 -0.30 -2.54
C GLU A 167 8.09 0.51 -1.31
N ILE A 168 9.36 0.93 -1.26
CA ILE A 168 9.96 1.56 -0.08
C ILE A 168 10.14 3.04 -0.33
N GLY A 169 9.47 3.87 0.48
CA GLY A 169 9.58 5.32 0.41
C GLY A 169 10.17 5.90 1.70
N ALA A 170 11.20 6.73 1.57
CA ALA A 170 11.77 7.46 2.71
C ALA A 170 11.09 8.81 2.97
N LEU A 171 10.49 9.41 1.95
CA LEU A 171 9.72 10.65 2.08
C LEU A 171 8.23 10.34 2.19
N ALA A 172 7.84 9.65 3.25
CA ALA A 172 6.45 9.45 3.61
C ALA A 172 6.28 9.77 5.10
N ALA A 173 5.30 10.60 5.42
CA ALA A 173 4.99 10.83 6.83
C ALA A 173 4.34 9.57 7.39
N TRP A 174 4.89 9.03 8.43
CA TRP A 174 4.49 7.76 9.03
C TRP A 174 3.65 7.87 10.29
N THR A 175 3.26 9.07 10.66
CA THR A 175 2.38 9.32 11.80
C THR A 175 1.03 9.84 11.33
N PRO A 176 -0.07 9.42 11.96
CA PRO A 176 -0.15 8.45 13.05
C PRO A 176 -0.01 6.99 12.58
N THR A 177 0.59 6.16 13.43
CA THR A 177 0.73 4.72 13.27
C THR A 177 0.27 3.98 14.53
N HIS A 178 -0.05 2.71 14.41
CA HIS A 178 -0.28 1.81 15.53
C HIS A 178 0.18 0.38 15.20
N MET A 179 0.18 -0.49 16.19
CA MET A 179 0.49 -1.90 16.00
C MET A 179 -0.77 -2.63 15.51
N ALA A 180 -0.69 -3.23 14.32
CA ALA A 180 -1.78 -4.03 13.74
C ALA A 180 -1.33 -5.47 13.52
N THR A 181 -2.24 -6.42 13.72
CA THR A 181 -1.95 -7.85 13.54
C THR A 181 -2.33 -8.31 12.15
N ILE A 182 -1.40 -8.96 11.47
CA ILE A 182 -1.61 -9.61 10.18
C ILE A 182 -1.47 -11.12 10.32
N ARG A 183 -2.10 -11.86 9.40
CA ARG A 183 -2.00 -13.32 9.32
C ARG A 183 -2.26 -13.80 7.89
N THR A 184 -1.78 -15.00 7.60
CA THR A 184 -1.99 -15.64 6.29
C THR A 184 -3.39 -16.21 6.18
N TYR A 185 -3.95 -16.28 4.96
CA TYR A 185 -5.18 -17.03 4.72
C TYR A 185 -5.06 -18.49 5.13
N VAL A 186 -3.88 -19.08 4.99
CA VAL A 186 -3.61 -20.45 5.44
C VAL A 186 -3.84 -20.60 6.94
N TYR A 187 -3.42 -19.62 7.76
CA TYR A 187 -3.62 -19.64 9.20
C TYR A 187 -5.10 -19.61 9.59
N ASP A 188 -5.93 -18.87 8.86
CA ASP A 188 -7.37 -18.79 9.15
C ASP A 188 -8.07 -20.15 9.04
N TYR A 189 -7.57 -21.06 8.19
CA TYR A 189 -8.15 -22.38 7.95
C TYR A 189 -7.41 -23.54 8.63
N TYR A 190 -6.11 -23.36 8.91
CA TYR A 190 -5.23 -24.40 9.47
C TYR A 190 -4.32 -23.85 10.56
N PRO A 191 -4.87 -23.24 11.64
CA PRO A 191 -4.07 -22.61 12.68
C PRO A 191 -3.12 -23.60 13.40
N GLN A 192 -3.51 -24.89 13.48
CA GLN A 192 -2.77 -25.92 14.20
C GLN A 192 -1.40 -26.28 13.60
N ILE A 193 -1.13 -25.90 12.34
CA ILE A 193 0.16 -26.20 11.70
C ILE A 193 1.21 -25.09 11.94
N PHE A 194 0.79 -23.98 12.54
CA PHE A 194 1.67 -22.85 12.83
C PHE A 194 2.10 -22.88 14.30
N GLU A 195 3.36 -22.64 14.55
CA GLU A 195 3.86 -22.34 15.91
C GLU A 195 3.47 -20.92 16.34
N LYS A 196 3.57 -19.97 15.39
CA LYS A 196 3.08 -18.60 15.47
C LYS A 196 2.52 -18.24 14.11
N GLY A 197 1.23 -17.96 14.05
CA GLY A 197 0.53 -17.74 12.77
C GLY A 197 0.22 -16.30 12.47
N ASP A 198 0.28 -15.43 13.48
CA ASP A 198 0.04 -14.01 13.39
C ASP A 198 1.32 -13.20 13.62
N THR A 199 1.33 -11.98 13.09
CA THR A 199 2.46 -11.06 13.21
C THR A 199 1.90 -9.67 13.47
N THR A 200 2.38 -9.00 14.53
CA THR A 200 1.96 -7.63 14.87
C THR A 200 3.02 -6.64 14.38
N ILE A 201 2.65 -5.73 13.50
CA ILE A 201 3.58 -4.82 12.81
C ILE A 201 3.11 -3.37 12.91
N LEU A 202 4.05 -2.44 12.87
CA LEU A 202 3.77 -1.02 12.87
C LEU A 202 3.11 -0.64 11.54
N THR A 203 1.89 -0.08 11.60
CA THR A 203 1.06 0.20 10.42
C THR A 203 0.48 1.60 10.51
N THR A 204 0.37 2.32 9.39
CA THR A 204 -0.35 3.60 9.34
C THR A 204 -1.82 3.42 9.71
N THR A 205 -2.40 4.38 10.44
CA THR A 205 -3.81 4.29 10.84
C THR A 205 -4.78 4.34 9.66
N LEU A 206 -6.01 3.90 9.88
CA LEU A 206 -7.06 3.95 8.87
C LEU A 206 -7.38 5.39 8.45
N GLU A 207 -7.47 6.31 9.41
CA GLU A 207 -7.76 7.74 9.16
C GLU A 207 -6.68 8.36 8.28
N ARG A 208 -5.41 8.04 8.54
CA ARG A 208 -4.32 8.50 7.70
C ARG A 208 -4.43 7.94 6.29
N THR A 209 -4.64 6.63 6.16
CA THR A 209 -4.77 5.97 4.86
C THR A 209 -5.99 6.51 4.09
N PHE A 210 -7.09 6.82 4.81
CA PHE A 210 -8.26 7.47 4.23
C PHE A 210 -7.91 8.83 3.61
N TRP A 211 -7.25 9.71 4.37
CA TRP A 211 -6.86 11.03 3.87
C TRP A 211 -5.79 10.97 2.78
N GLU A 212 -4.88 9.99 2.82
CA GLU A 212 -3.94 9.75 1.72
C GLU A 212 -4.68 9.41 0.41
N LYS A 213 -5.70 8.55 0.47
CA LYS A 213 -6.53 8.20 -0.70
C LYS A 213 -7.43 9.35 -1.13
N ALA A 214 -8.09 10.01 -0.20
CA ALA A 214 -8.92 11.19 -0.50
C ALA A 214 -8.10 12.30 -1.20
N THR A 215 -6.87 12.55 -0.77
CA THR A 215 -5.99 13.52 -1.42
C THR A 215 -5.43 13.06 -2.77
N ILE A 216 -5.38 11.73 -3.05
CA ILE A 216 -5.13 11.22 -4.41
C ILE A 216 -6.34 11.53 -5.31
N LEU A 217 -7.56 11.26 -4.84
CA LEU A 217 -8.77 11.57 -5.59
C LEU A 217 -8.90 13.08 -5.84
N HIS A 218 -8.61 13.90 -4.81
CA HIS A 218 -8.59 15.36 -4.95
C HIS A 218 -7.64 15.82 -6.05
N GLN A 219 -6.43 15.28 -6.08
CA GLN A 219 -5.47 15.53 -7.14
C GLN A 219 -6.04 15.16 -8.51
N GLU A 220 -6.61 13.96 -8.65
CA GLU A 220 -7.14 13.47 -9.92
C GLU A 220 -8.36 14.27 -10.40
N ALA A 221 -9.19 14.77 -9.49
CA ALA A 221 -10.30 15.66 -9.80
C ALA A 221 -9.87 17.01 -10.41
N GLN A 222 -8.58 17.38 -10.24
CA GLN A 222 -7.98 18.60 -10.79
C GLN A 222 -7.14 18.34 -12.07
N ARG A 223 -7.12 17.08 -12.56
CA ARG A 223 -6.33 16.71 -13.75
C ARG A 223 -6.82 17.43 -14.99
N ALA A 224 -5.88 17.91 -15.80
CA ALA A 224 -6.22 18.58 -17.07
C ALA A 224 -6.94 17.62 -18.04
N GLU A 225 -7.88 18.16 -18.82
CA GLU A 225 -8.78 17.39 -19.68
C GLU A 225 -8.06 16.55 -20.75
N ASP A 226 -6.89 16.97 -21.20
CA ASP A 226 -6.06 16.30 -22.19
C ASP A 226 -5.07 15.28 -21.60
N SER A 227 -5.06 15.15 -20.28
CA SER A 227 -4.14 14.26 -19.56
C SER A 227 -4.76 12.91 -19.29
N LYS A 228 -4.09 11.83 -19.70
CA LYS A 228 -4.54 10.46 -19.42
C LYS A 228 -4.50 10.13 -17.93
N VAL A 229 -5.51 9.41 -17.48
CA VAL A 229 -5.50 8.80 -16.13
C VAL A 229 -4.47 7.67 -16.12
N PRO A 230 -3.59 7.60 -15.10
CA PRO A 230 -2.68 6.47 -14.97
C PRO A 230 -3.46 5.15 -14.78
N SER A 231 -2.92 4.05 -15.27
CA SER A 231 -3.52 2.73 -15.09
C SER A 231 -3.62 2.35 -13.62
N ARG A 232 -4.60 1.53 -13.27
CA ARG A 232 -4.87 1.04 -11.91
C ARG A 232 -5.28 2.14 -10.90
N TYR A 233 -5.69 3.33 -11.36
CA TYR A 233 -6.12 4.41 -10.46
C TYR A 233 -7.55 4.24 -9.94
N SER A 234 -8.41 3.51 -10.64
CA SER A 234 -9.77 3.17 -10.18
C SER A 234 -9.75 2.44 -8.83
N ARG A 235 -8.65 1.75 -8.48
CA ARG A 235 -8.46 1.11 -7.17
C ARG A 235 -8.57 2.09 -6.00
N HIS A 236 -8.21 3.37 -6.18
CA HIS A 236 -8.30 4.35 -5.09
C HIS A 236 -9.75 4.73 -4.79
N TYR A 237 -10.61 4.79 -5.81
CA TYR A 237 -12.04 5.02 -5.66
C TYR A 237 -12.72 3.83 -4.94
N TYR A 238 -12.40 2.61 -5.36
CA TYR A 238 -12.89 1.39 -4.71
C TYR A 238 -12.43 1.29 -3.25
N ASP A 239 -11.15 1.54 -2.98
CA ASP A 239 -10.61 1.48 -1.62
C ASP A 239 -11.30 2.52 -0.72
N LEU A 240 -11.49 3.75 -1.20
CA LEU A 240 -12.20 4.79 -0.44
C LEU A 240 -13.67 4.41 -0.19
N TYR A 241 -14.35 3.86 -1.21
CA TYR A 241 -15.69 3.29 -1.08
C TYR A 241 -15.76 2.27 0.06
N CYS A 242 -14.86 1.28 0.06
CA CYS A 242 -14.82 0.26 1.10
C CYS A 242 -14.55 0.85 2.49
N MET A 243 -13.63 1.82 2.59
CA MET A 243 -13.32 2.49 3.86
C MET A 243 -14.54 3.22 4.42
N VAL A 244 -15.26 3.96 3.58
CA VAL A 244 -16.50 4.67 4.01
C VAL A 244 -17.59 3.67 4.41
N LYS A 245 -17.81 2.61 3.65
CA LYS A 245 -18.78 1.54 3.97
C LYS A 245 -18.48 0.84 5.30
N LYS A 246 -17.22 0.77 5.69
CA LYS A 246 -16.77 0.19 6.98
C LYS A 246 -16.70 1.23 8.12
N GLY A 247 -17.19 2.46 7.92
CA GLY A 247 -17.30 3.49 8.96
C GLY A 247 -16.02 4.29 9.23
N VAL A 248 -14.99 4.16 8.40
CA VAL A 248 -13.71 4.89 8.59
C VAL A 248 -13.91 6.41 8.46
N LEU A 249 -14.87 6.85 7.64
CA LEU A 249 -15.18 8.27 7.48
C LEU A 249 -15.57 8.94 8.81
N ASP A 250 -16.31 8.24 9.66
CA ASP A 250 -16.81 8.81 10.93
C ASP A 250 -15.67 9.20 11.88
N SER A 251 -14.58 8.42 11.90
CA SER A 251 -13.37 8.77 12.67
C SER A 251 -12.49 9.77 11.93
N ALA A 252 -12.27 9.56 10.63
CA ALA A 252 -11.38 10.41 9.82
C ALA A 252 -11.87 11.87 9.76
N ILE A 253 -13.19 12.10 9.59
CA ILE A 253 -13.74 13.45 9.47
C ILE A 253 -13.61 14.26 10.77
N ASN A 254 -13.39 13.62 11.92
CA ASN A 254 -13.15 14.29 13.19
C ASN A 254 -11.71 14.76 13.38
N ASP A 255 -10.79 14.34 12.51
CA ASP A 255 -9.38 14.74 12.52
C ASP A 255 -9.05 15.52 11.24
N GLU A 256 -9.57 16.75 11.13
CA GLU A 256 -9.27 17.66 10.01
C GLU A 256 -7.80 18.07 9.98
N GLU A 257 -7.17 18.15 11.15
CA GLU A 257 -5.74 18.47 11.25
C GLU A 257 -4.88 17.42 10.51
N LEU A 258 -5.27 16.15 10.57
CA LEU A 258 -4.60 15.08 9.84
C LEU A 258 -4.74 15.25 8.32
N LEU A 259 -5.93 15.61 7.81
CA LEU A 259 -6.13 15.93 6.39
C LEU A 259 -5.18 17.06 5.95
N ILE A 260 -5.13 18.15 6.72
CA ILE A 260 -4.26 19.29 6.44
C ILE A 260 -2.79 18.84 6.40
N LYS A 261 -2.33 18.07 7.39
CA LYS A 261 -0.96 17.51 7.43
C LYS A 261 -0.64 16.64 6.21
N VAL A 262 -1.58 15.80 5.77
CA VAL A 262 -1.41 14.95 4.58
C VAL A 262 -1.30 15.79 3.32
N ALA A 263 -2.18 16.80 3.15
CA ALA A 263 -2.15 17.70 2.00
C ALA A 263 -0.87 18.54 1.94
N GLU A 264 -0.45 19.10 3.10
CA GLU A 264 0.79 19.86 3.20
C GLU A 264 2.03 19.02 2.91
N PHE A 265 2.07 17.77 3.41
CA PHE A 265 3.15 16.85 3.12
C PHE A 265 3.26 16.59 1.61
N LYS A 266 2.13 16.32 0.93
CA LYS A 266 2.10 16.15 -0.54
C LYS A 266 2.56 17.41 -1.26
N ARG A 267 2.09 18.57 -0.85
CA ARG A 267 2.52 19.86 -1.40
C ARG A 267 4.03 20.08 -1.26
N LYS A 268 4.62 19.63 -0.15
CA LYS A 268 6.06 19.79 0.11
C LYS A 268 6.92 18.83 -0.70
N PHE A 269 6.60 17.55 -0.69
CA PHE A 269 7.48 16.48 -1.19
C PHE A 269 7.06 15.90 -2.53
N TYR A 270 5.81 16.11 -2.93
CA TYR A 270 5.25 15.66 -4.20
C TYR A 270 4.52 16.81 -4.92
N PRO A 271 5.21 17.96 -5.15
CA PRO A 271 4.55 19.15 -5.66
C PRO A 271 4.01 18.90 -7.07
N ARG A 272 2.73 19.25 -7.25
CA ARG A 272 2.05 19.27 -8.55
C ARG A 272 1.21 20.54 -8.55
N SER A 273 1.56 21.52 -9.40
CA SER A 273 0.88 22.80 -9.46
C SER A 273 -0.62 22.68 -9.76
N TRP A 274 -0.99 21.68 -10.55
CA TRP A 274 -2.37 21.42 -10.95
C TRP A 274 -3.19 20.65 -9.91
N ALA A 275 -2.57 20.08 -8.85
CA ALA A 275 -3.25 19.27 -7.85
C ALA A 275 -4.00 20.11 -6.79
N HIS A 276 -3.73 21.41 -6.70
CA HIS A 276 -4.37 22.34 -5.77
C HIS A 276 -4.51 21.81 -4.33
N TYR A 277 -3.44 21.22 -3.79
CA TYR A 277 -3.43 20.65 -2.44
C TYR A 277 -3.80 21.65 -1.33
N GLU A 278 -3.68 22.95 -1.59
CA GLU A 278 -4.16 24.01 -0.68
C GLU A 278 -5.68 24.02 -0.52
N LEU A 279 -6.42 23.43 -1.47
CA LEU A 279 -7.86 23.25 -1.44
C LEU A 279 -8.29 21.88 -0.89
N ALA A 280 -7.36 20.99 -0.59
CA ALA A 280 -7.65 19.68 -0.01
C ALA A 280 -7.93 19.82 1.50
N ARG A 281 -9.11 20.40 1.82
CA ARG A 281 -9.62 20.64 3.18
C ARG A 281 -11.12 20.45 3.21
N ILE A 282 -11.71 20.26 4.39
CA ILE A 282 -13.16 20.19 4.55
C ILE A 282 -13.78 21.48 4.02
N GLY A 283 -14.86 21.35 3.25
CA GLY A 283 -15.53 22.46 2.57
C GLY A 283 -15.10 22.67 1.10
N THR A 284 -13.92 22.20 0.70
CA THR A 284 -13.39 22.38 -0.67
C THR A 284 -12.72 21.12 -1.26
N LEU A 285 -12.76 20.00 -0.52
CA LEU A 285 -12.22 18.72 -0.98
C LEU A 285 -12.97 18.25 -2.23
N LYS A 286 -12.27 17.77 -3.23
CA LYS A 286 -12.86 17.15 -4.43
C LYS A 286 -12.48 15.68 -4.48
N LEU A 287 -13.47 14.81 -4.61
CA LEU A 287 -13.28 13.37 -4.76
C LEU A 287 -13.82 12.87 -6.09
N TYR A 288 -14.86 13.52 -6.61
CA TYR A 288 -15.48 13.16 -7.87
C TYR A 288 -14.52 13.51 -9.03
N PRO A 289 -14.25 12.56 -9.95
CA PRO A 289 -13.30 12.78 -11.03
C PRO A 289 -13.77 13.84 -12.03
N ALA A 290 -12.83 14.43 -12.76
CA ALA A 290 -13.16 15.28 -13.91
C ALA A 290 -13.94 14.47 -14.98
N GLU A 291 -14.92 15.07 -15.64
CA GLU A 291 -15.77 14.40 -16.64
C GLU A 291 -14.95 13.74 -17.76
N SER A 292 -13.87 14.41 -18.19
CA SER A 292 -12.93 13.87 -19.19
C SER A 292 -12.25 12.56 -18.79
N SER A 293 -12.12 12.29 -17.49
CA SER A 293 -11.45 11.11 -16.93
C SER A 293 -12.39 9.91 -16.74
N ILE A 294 -13.71 10.11 -16.76
CA ILE A 294 -14.70 9.07 -16.43
C ILE A 294 -14.60 7.86 -17.36
N SER A 295 -14.44 8.07 -18.66
CA SER A 295 -14.35 6.97 -19.62
C SER A 295 -13.12 6.08 -19.37
N ASP A 296 -11.97 6.69 -19.09
CA ASP A 296 -10.73 5.94 -18.82
C ASP A 296 -10.80 5.21 -17.47
N LEU A 297 -11.33 5.86 -16.44
CA LEU A 297 -11.55 5.25 -15.13
C LEU A 297 -12.52 4.06 -15.20
N ARG A 298 -13.56 4.13 -16.04
CA ARG A 298 -14.49 3.02 -16.25
C ARG A 298 -13.78 1.78 -16.81
N LYS A 299 -12.98 1.95 -17.86
CA LYS A 299 -12.20 0.85 -18.45
C LYS A 299 -11.20 0.26 -17.47
N ASP A 300 -10.53 1.13 -16.70
CA ASP A 300 -9.59 0.72 -15.67
C ASP A 300 -10.30 -0.07 -14.56
N TYR A 301 -11.50 0.38 -14.12
CA TYR A 301 -12.31 -0.30 -13.12
C TYR A 301 -12.81 -1.67 -13.60
N GLU A 302 -13.29 -1.78 -14.84
CA GLU A 302 -13.70 -3.06 -15.44
C GLU A 302 -12.53 -4.06 -15.47
N SER A 303 -11.32 -3.59 -15.78
CA SER A 303 -10.12 -4.44 -15.75
C SER A 303 -9.77 -4.87 -14.32
N MET A 304 -9.98 -4.01 -13.34
CA MET A 304 -9.71 -4.29 -11.93
C MET A 304 -10.71 -5.26 -11.30
N GLN A 305 -11.93 -5.37 -11.82
CA GLN A 305 -12.98 -6.25 -11.25
C GLN A 305 -12.53 -7.71 -11.11
N LYS A 306 -11.65 -8.18 -11.98
CA LYS A 306 -11.06 -9.52 -11.89
C LYS A 306 -10.23 -9.77 -10.62
N MET A 307 -9.80 -8.69 -9.98
CA MET A 307 -9.02 -8.73 -8.73
C MET A 307 -9.89 -8.60 -7.48
N ILE A 308 -11.19 -8.33 -7.64
CA ILE A 308 -12.14 -8.19 -6.53
C ILE A 308 -12.80 -9.55 -6.30
N TYR A 309 -12.74 -10.05 -5.06
CA TYR A 309 -13.36 -11.32 -4.66
C TYR A 309 -14.56 -11.13 -3.73
N GLY A 310 -14.84 -9.90 -3.30
CA GLY A 310 -15.99 -9.51 -2.52
C GLY A 310 -17.05 -8.76 -3.32
N GLU A 311 -17.84 -7.93 -2.63
CA GLU A 311 -18.83 -7.07 -3.28
C GLU A 311 -18.15 -6.02 -4.18
N SER A 312 -18.57 -5.98 -5.44
CA SER A 312 -18.12 -5.00 -6.41
C SER A 312 -19.32 -4.16 -6.88
N PRO A 313 -19.42 -2.88 -6.49
CA PRO A 313 -20.47 -2.00 -7.01
C PRO A 313 -20.28 -1.79 -8.52
N SER A 314 -21.36 -1.47 -9.23
CA SER A 314 -21.20 -0.96 -10.60
C SER A 314 -20.35 0.32 -10.59
N PHE A 315 -19.69 0.63 -11.69
CA PHE A 315 -18.88 1.85 -11.75
C PHE A 315 -19.72 3.11 -11.52
N ASP A 316 -20.96 3.14 -11.99
CA ASP A 316 -21.87 4.26 -11.79
C ASP A 316 -22.33 4.41 -10.34
N ASP A 317 -22.61 3.29 -9.65
CA ASP A 317 -22.90 3.29 -8.22
C ASP A 317 -21.69 3.73 -7.40
N LEU A 318 -20.48 3.29 -7.78
CA LEU A 318 -19.23 3.72 -7.16
C LEU A 318 -19.06 5.23 -7.26
N LEU A 319 -19.21 5.82 -8.47
CA LEU A 319 -19.07 7.26 -8.66
C LEU A 319 -20.15 8.06 -7.94
N LYS A 320 -21.39 7.57 -7.96
CA LYS A 320 -22.48 8.19 -7.18
C LYS A 320 -22.15 8.23 -5.70
N PHE A 321 -21.68 7.13 -5.14
CA PHE A 321 -21.29 7.04 -3.74
C PHE A 321 -20.12 7.97 -3.40
N ILE A 322 -19.12 8.09 -4.28
CA ILE A 322 -17.98 9.01 -4.12
C ILE A 322 -18.48 10.47 -4.09
N LYS A 323 -19.43 10.82 -4.96
CA LYS A 323 -20.01 12.16 -4.97
C LYS A 323 -20.77 12.48 -3.67
N GLU A 324 -21.59 11.54 -3.20
CA GLU A 324 -22.30 11.67 -1.93
C GLU A 324 -21.34 11.80 -0.74
N THR A 325 -20.23 11.05 -0.77
CA THR A 325 -19.15 11.15 0.23
C THR A 325 -18.47 12.52 0.21
N GLU A 326 -18.15 13.05 -0.97
CA GLU A 326 -17.60 14.41 -1.14
C GLU A 326 -18.53 15.47 -0.54
N GLU A 327 -19.83 15.42 -0.88
CA GLU A 327 -20.83 16.33 -0.35
C GLU A 327 -20.97 16.22 1.18
N HIS A 328 -20.92 15.01 1.73
CA HIS A 328 -21.00 14.78 3.17
C HIS A 328 -19.80 15.41 3.89
N ILE A 329 -18.57 15.18 3.40
CA ILE A 329 -17.35 15.75 3.98
C ILE A 329 -17.42 17.28 3.95
N ASN A 330 -17.83 17.86 2.82
CA ASN A 330 -17.82 19.32 2.64
C ASN A 330 -18.93 20.05 3.38
N LYS A 331 -20.03 19.38 3.75
CA LYS A 331 -21.12 19.97 4.54
C LYS A 331 -20.77 20.16 6.02
N LYS A 332 -19.75 19.50 6.56
CA LYS A 332 -19.40 19.59 7.99
C LYS A 332 -19.05 21.01 8.45
N ASN A 333 -18.58 21.87 7.57
CA ASN A 333 -18.23 23.27 7.89
C ASN A 333 -19.39 24.26 7.72
N VAL A 334 -20.62 23.81 7.51
CA VAL A 334 -21.79 24.67 7.28
C VAL A 334 -22.65 24.84 8.56
N ILE A 335 -22.13 24.37 9.73
CA ILE A 335 -22.81 24.51 11.03
C ILE A 335 -22.02 25.45 11.94
#